data_0cb7a760807f3ff97fdb425b794c4eff
#
_entry.id   0cb7a760807f3ff97fdb425b794c4eff
#
_cell.length_a   1.000
_cell.length_b   1.000
_cell.length_c   1.000
_cell.angle_alpha   90.00
_cell.angle_beta   90.00
_cell.angle_gamma   90.00
#
_symmetry.space_group_name_H-M   'P 1'
#
loop_
_entity.id
_entity.type
_entity.pdbx_description
1 polymer ?
#
loop_
_entity_poly.entity_id
_entity_poly.type
_entity_poly.pdbx_seq_one_letter_code
_entity_poly.pdbx_strand_id
1 'polypeptide(L)'
;KRSRKVRIGIYNMSVNKLDVLNIAGYKFEPLSDIDSLVREFQSVCDDLELKGSVYLSPNGINFSLAGSEESVEQYLLFMEQDERFLNIPLKKTYSETQPFRRMKVRPKKEIISLGRDDINPRELTGEYVTPKELFAMYENNEDVIVLDTRNEYETRVGLFENAVDLQLDTFRDFPNAIEQLPEEYKDKQIVMYCTGGIRCEKASAVMLKAGFSDVKQLEGGVLDYFKET
;
A
#
# COMPACT_ATOMS: atom_id res chain seq x y z
N LYS A 1 -43.66 -54.97 -7.49
CA LYS A 1 -43.30 -53.55 -7.10
C LYS A 1 -41.80 -53.48 -6.92
N ARG A 2 -41.04 -52.91 -7.88
CA ARG A 2 -39.61 -52.64 -7.80
C ARG A 2 -39.42 -51.23 -7.23
N SER A 3 -38.82 -51.11 -6.05
CA SER A 3 -38.44 -49.83 -5.48
C SER A 3 -37.18 -49.32 -6.17
N ARG A 4 -37.27 -48.16 -6.84
CA ARG A 4 -36.10 -47.43 -7.34
C ARG A 4 -35.39 -46.74 -6.18
N LYS A 5 -34.21 -47.20 -5.84
CA LYS A 5 -33.28 -46.47 -4.95
C LYS A 5 -32.71 -45.30 -5.74
N VAL A 6 -33.07 -44.06 -5.35
CA VAL A 6 -32.40 -42.85 -5.82
C VAL A 6 -31.06 -42.76 -5.11
N ARG A 7 -29.97 -42.88 -5.87
CA ARG A 7 -28.63 -42.51 -5.35
C ARG A 7 -28.49 -41.00 -5.46
N ILE A 8 -28.50 -40.32 -4.32
CA ILE A 8 -28.06 -38.91 -4.23
C ILE A 8 -26.54 -38.95 -4.27
N GLY A 9 -25.98 -38.55 -5.41
CA GLY A 9 -24.54 -38.28 -5.52
C GLY A 9 -24.24 -37.02 -4.73
N ILE A 10 -23.52 -37.16 -3.61
CA ILE A 10 -22.93 -36.01 -2.94
C ILE A 10 -21.80 -35.55 -3.87
N TYR A 11 -22.05 -34.51 -4.65
CA TYR A 11 -20.99 -33.74 -5.25
C TYR A 11 -20.26 -33.03 -4.11
N ASN A 12 -19.09 -33.54 -3.75
CA ASN A 12 -18.10 -32.73 -3.04
C ASN A 12 -17.74 -31.57 -3.97
N MET A 13 -18.42 -30.46 -3.82
CA MET A 13 -17.88 -29.18 -4.26
C MET A 13 -16.65 -28.93 -3.39
N SER A 14 -15.47 -29.26 -3.92
CA SER A 14 -14.23 -28.72 -3.39
C SER A 14 -14.41 -27.21 -3.48
N VAL A 15 -14.61 -26.57 -2.35
CA VAL A 15 -14.46 -25.12 -2.22
C VAL A 15 -13.04 -24.86 -2.73
N ASN A 16 -12.89 -24.17 -3.87
CA ASN A 16 -11.59 -23.74 -4.36
C ASN A 16 -10.95 -22.95 -3.22
N LYS A 17 -10.01 -23.58 -2.53
CA LYS A 17 -9.24 -22.94 -1.49
C LYS A 17 -8.37 -21.91 -2.21
N LEU A 18 -8.47 -20.64 -1.86
CA LEU A 18 -7.55 -19.63 -2.30
C LEU A 18 -6.18 -19.97 -1.68
N ASP A 19 -5.29 -20.57 -2.48
CA ASP A 19 -4.09 -21.22 -1.95
C ASP A 19 -2.86 -20.30 -1.93
N VAL A 20 -2.95 -19.13 -2.56
CA VAL A 20 -1.84 -18.18 -2.66
C VAL A 20 -2.09 -17.00 -1.73
N LEU A 21 -1.27 -16.88 -0.68
CA LEU A 21 -1.26 -15.72 0.22
C LEU A 21 -0.46 -14.59 -0.43
N ASN A 22 -1.09 -13.44 -0.56
CA ASN A 22 -0.47 -12.20 -1.03
C ASN A 22 -0.24 -11.29 0.17
N ILE A 23 0.96 -10.74 0.28
CA ILE A 23 1.30 -9.74 1.29
C ILE A 23 1.88 -8.49 0.65
N ALA A 24 1.58 -7.34 1.22
CA ALA A 24 2.24 -6.09 0.89
C ALA A 24 2.49 -5.30 2.18
N GLY A 25 3.62 -4.61 2.22
CA GLY A 25 3.99 -3.78 3.35
C GLY A 25 5.13 -2.83 3.00
N TYR A 26 5.29 -1.81 3.81
CA TYR A 26 6.40 -0.87 3.70
C TYR A 26 6.80 -0.33 5.07
N LYS A 27 8.04 0.12 5.17
CA LYS A 27 8.53 0.86 6.34
C LYS A 27 9.59 1.85 5.92
N PHE A 28 9.44 3.07 6.37
CA PHE A 28 10.51 4.08 6.28
C PHE A 28 11.47 3.86 7.46
N GLU A 29 12.65 3.33 7.16
CA GLU A 29 13.70 3.01 8.12
C GLU A 29 15.07 3.21 7.47
N PRO A 30 16.03 3.93 8.10
CA PRO A 30 17.37 4.09 7.55
C PRO A 30 18.09 2.76 7.34
N LEU A 31 18.51 2.49 6.12
CA LEU A 31 19.26 1.30 5.75
C LEU A 31 20.57 1.71 5.09
N SER A 32 21.71 1.20 5.58
CA SER A 32 23.05 1.53 5.08
C SER A 32 23.70 0.40 4.29
N ASP A 33 23.21 -0.83 4.43
CA ASP A 33 23.78 -2.08 3.93
C ASP A 33 22.98 -2.68 2.76
N ILE A 34 22.46 -1.81 1.88
CA ILE A 34 21.49 -2.15 0.81
C ILE A 34 21.95 -3.33 -0.06
N ASP A 35 23.22 -3.34 -0.48
CA ASP A 35 23.71 -4.42 -1.37
C ASP A 35 23.75 -5.79 -0.67
N SER A 36 23.98 -5.81 0.64
CA SER A 36 23.92 -7.04 1.45
C SER A 36 22.47 -7.51 1.59
N LEU A 37 21.59 -6.59 2.00
CA LEU A 37 20.17 -6.87 2.14
C LEU A 37 19.53 -7.36 0.84
N VAL A 38 19.88 -6.75 -0.29
CA VAL A 38 19.36 -7.20 -1.61
C VAL A 38 19.73 -8.66 -1.88
N ARG A 39 20.99 -9.06 -1.62
CA ARG A 39 21.42 -10.45 -1.81
C ARG A 39 20.73 -11.42 -0.86
N GLU A 40 20.62 -11.04 0.40
CA GLU A 40 20.01 -11.86 1.45
C GLU A 40 18.50 -12.04 1.19
N PHE A 41 17.76 -10.96 0.95
CA PHE A 41 16.33 -11.02 0.63
C PHE A 41 16.06 -11.79 -0.68
N GLN A 42 16.93 -11.66 -1.70
CA GLN A 42 16.78 -12.43 -2.95
C GLN A 42 16.95 -13.92 -2.67
N SER A 43 18.00 -14.32 -1.91
CA SER A 43 18.24 -15.72 -1.56
C SER A 43 17.06 -16.32 -0.81
N VAL A 44 16.61 -15.67 0.25
CA VAL A 44 15.46 -16.14 1.06
C VAL A 44 14.19 -16.24 0.23
N CYS A 45 13.90 -15.24 -0.61
CA CYS A 45 12.70 -15.30 -1.45
C CYS A 45 12.78 -16.42 -2.51
N ASP A 46 13.97 -16.70 -3.06
CA ASP A 46 14.18 -17.77 -4.03
C ASP A 46 14.06 -19.15 -3.35
N ASP A 47 14.66 -19.34 -2.17
CA ASP A 47 14.58 -20.58 -1.38
C ASP A 47 13.13 -20.89 -0.95
N LEU A 48 12.33 -19.86 -0.67
CA LEU A 48 10.92 -19.96 -0.31
C LEU A 48 9.97 -19.97 -1.52
N GLU A 49 10.49 -19.96 -2.75
CA GLU A 49 9.71 -19.92 -4.00
C GLU A 49 8.69 -18.76 -4.08
N LEU A 50 8.94 -17.66 -3.34
CA LEU A 50 8.09 -16.48 -3.37
C LEU A 50 8.22 -15.74 -4.71
N LYS A 51 7.14 -15.06 -5.11
CA LYS A 51 7.16 -14.18 -6.28
C LYS A 51 6.62 -12.80 -5.91
N GLY A 52 7.07 -11.79 -6.66
CA GLY A 52 6.70 -10.40 -6.40
C GLY A 52 7.87 -9.46 -6.50
N SER A 53 7.88 -8.44 -5.66
CA SER A 53 8.97 -7.47 -5.61
C SER A 53 9.26 -7.01 -4.18
N VAL A 54 10.56 -6.83 -3.90
CA VAL A 54 11.08 -6.15 -2.72
C VAL A 54 11.98 -5.01 -3.20
N TYR A 55 11.69 -3.82 -2.77
CA TYR A 55 12.51 -2.63 -3.02
C TYR A 55 13.16 -2.19 -1.72
N LEU A 56 14.47 -2.12 -1.72
CA LEU A 56 15.31 -1.67 -0.62
C LEU A 56 15.99 -0.36 -1.00
N SER A 57 15.99 0.60 -0.12
CA SER A 57 16.63 1.90 -0.36
C SER A 57 17.18 2.47 0.96
N PRO A 58 18.04 3.51 0.92
CA PRO A 58 18.54 4.15 2.14
C PRO A 58 17.43 4.68 3.06
N ASN A 59 16.20 4.81 2.57
CA ASN A 59 15.06 5.30 3.35
C ASN A 59 14.03 4.22 3.72
N GLY A 60 14.32 2.92 3.46
CA GLY A 60 13.46 1.84 3.93
C GLY A 60 13.25 0.66 2.97
N ILE A 61 12.15 -0.03 3.21
CA ILE A 61 11.70 -1.22 2.46
C ILE A 61 10.26 -1.03 1.98
N ASN A 62 9.97 -1.54 0.78
CA ASN A 62 8.61 -1.67 0.23
C ASN A 62 8.52 -2.99 -0.53
N PHE A 63 7.52 -3.82 -0.20
CA PHE A 63 7.38 -5.13 -0.82
C PHE A 63 5.93 -5.49 -1.14
N SER A 64 5.78 -6.32 -2.15
CA SER A 64 4.55 -7.01 -2.51
C SER A 64 4.92 -8.40 -2.98
N LEU A 65 4.50 -9.42 -2.25
CA LEU A 65 4.92 -10.82 -2.41
C LEU A 65 3.71 -11.74 -2.41
N ALA A 66 3.85 -12.90 -3.06
CA ALA A 66 2.86 -13.96 -3.04
C ALA A 66 3.54 -15.33 -3.03
N GLY A 67 2.95 -16.26 -2.29
CA GLY A 67 3.40 -17.64 -2.18
C GLY A 67 2.44 -18.49 -1.36
N SER A 68 2.89 -19.69 -0.97
CA SER A 68 2.15 -20.51 0.00
C SER A 68 2.11 -19.79 1.35
N GLU A 69 1.13 -20.09 2.17
CA GLU A 69 1.01 -19.52 3.53
C GLU A 69 2.28 -19.81 4.34
N GLU A 70 2.79 -21.04 4.25
CA GLU A 70 4.02 -21.48 4.93
C GLU A 70 5.25 -20.65 4.46
N SER A 71 5.43 -20.45 3.14
CA SER A 71 6.53 -19.67 2.60
C SER A 71 6.47 -18.21 3.06
N VAL A 72 5.27 -17.63 3.06
CA VAL A 72 5.07 -16.25 3.52
C VAL A 72 5.35 -16.12 5.02
N GLU A 73 4.91 -17.07 5.85
CA GLU A 73 5.21 -17.08 7.28
C GLU A 73 6.71 -17.16 7.56
N GLN A 74 7.43 -18.03 6.85
CA GLN A 74 8.89 -18.14 6.98
C GLN A 74 9.60 -16.84 6.55
N TYR A 75 9.11 -16.17 5.50
CA TYR A 75 9.63 -14.86 5.10
C TYR A 75 9.41 -13.80 6.20
N LEU A 76 8.26 -13.77 6.84
CA LEU A 76 7.99 -12.85 7.94
C LEU A 76 8.88 -13.15 9.15
N LEU A 77 9.07 -14.41 9.50
CA LEU A 77 10.00 -14.82 10.56
C LEU A 77 11.46 -14.43 10.23
N PHE A 78 11.87 -14.52 8.96
CA PHE A 78 13.17 -14.01 8.53
C PHE A 78 13.27 -12.48 8.76
N MET A 79 12.26 -11.72 8.38
CA MET A 79 12.25 -10.27 8.57
C MET A 79 12.31 -9.88 10.06
N GLU A 80 11.65 -10.64 10.93
CA GLU A 80 11.64 -10.39 12.38
C GLU A 80 13.00 -10.59 13.06
N GLN A 81 13.98 -11.22 12.39
CA GLN A 81 15.34 -11.37 12.93
C GLN A 81 16.13 -10.05 12.90
N ASP A 82 15.68 -9.07 12.13
CA ASP A 82 16.28 -7.74 12.05
C ASP A 82 15.28 -6.70 12.61
N GLU A 83 15.67 -6.03 13.70
CA GLU A 83 14.83 -5.05 14.39
C GLU A 83 14.34 -3.91 13.49
N ARG A 84 15.08 -3.61 12.41
CA ARG A 84 14.70 -2.60 11.41
C ARG A 84 13.41 -2.95 10.69
N PHE A 85 13.08 -4.23 10.58
CA PHE A 85 11.89 -4.73 9.88
C PHE A 85 10.77 -5.20 10.80
N LEU A 86 10.89 -4.99 12.11
CA LEU A 86 9.82 -5.28 13.07
C LEU A 86 8.60 -4.38 12.86
N ASN A 87 7.43 -4.92 13.17
CA ASN A 87 6.16 -4.19 13.22
C ASN A 87 5.77 -3.49 11.91
N ILE A 88 6.08 -4.07 10.75
CA ILE A 88 5.60 -3.55 9.47
C ILE A 88 4.11 -3.86 9.33
N PRO A 89 3.23 -2.86 9.17
CA PRO A 89 1.83 -3.11 8.88
C PRO A 89 1.68 -3.90 7.57
N LEU A 90 0.97 -5.03 7.62
CA LEU A 90 0.82 -5.93 6.49
C LEU A 90 -0.60 -5.89 5.94
N LYS A 91 -0.71 -5.75 4.64
CA LYS A 91 -1.93 -6.05 3.88
C LYS A 91 -1.86 -7.50 3.43
N LYS A 92 -2.86 -8.29 3.83
CA LYS A 92 -2.97 -9.72 3.49
C LYS A 92 -4.23 -9.97 2.67
N THR A 93 -4.08 -10.66 1.54
CA THR A 93 -5.19 -11.12 0.69
C THR A 93 -4.86 -12.49 0.13
N TYR A 94 -5.88 -13.21 -0.35
CA TYR A 94 -5.71 -14.52 -0.98
C TYR A 94 -6.13 -14.47 -2.43
N SER A 95 -5.49 -15.29 -3.26
CA SER A 95 -5.84 -15.48 -4.67
C SER A 95 -5.79 -16.97 -5.05
N GLU A 96 -6.57 -17.33 -6.07
CA GLU A 96 -6.60 -18.70 -6.60
C GLU A 96 -5.31 -19.08 -7.35
N THR A 97 -4.63 -18.07 -7.89
CA THR A 97 -3.43 -18.25 -8.70
C THR A 97 -2.35 -17.27 -8.30
N GLN A 98 -1.10 -17.64 -8.58
CA GLN A 98 0.06 -16.77 -8.36
C GLN A 98 -0.03 -15.51 -9.25
N PRO A 99 -0.18 -14.28 -8.67
CA PRO A 99 -0.37 -13.07 -9.44
C PRO A 99 0.93 -12.53 -10.06
N PHE A 100 2.09 -12.97 -9.57
CA PHE A 100 3.38 -12.48 -10.03
C PHE A 100 4.10 -13.54 -10.89
N ARG A 101 4.76 -13.09 -11.96
CA ARG A 101 5.50 -14.00 -12.87
C ARG A 101 6.86 -14.42 -12.32
N ARG A 102 7.53 -13.54 -11.55
CA ARG A 102 8.90 -13.74 -11.06
C ARG A 102 9.15 -12.96 -9.77
N MET A 103 10.19 -13.35 -9.04
CA MET A 103 10.75 -12.59 -7.93
C MET A 103 11.68 -11.48 -8.40
N LYS A 104 11.67 -10.34 -7.73
CA LYS A 104 12.59 -9.22 -7.97
C LYS A 104 12.93 -8.54 -6.65
N VAL A 105 14.14 -8.69 -6.18
CA VAL A 105 14.69 -7.85 -5.12
C VAL A 105 15.63 -6.82 -5.74
N ARG A 106 15.40 -5.54 -5.48
CA ARG A 106 16.17 -4.47 -6.15
C ARG A 106 16.50 -3.31 -5.23
N PRO A 107 17.72 -2.77 -5.34
CA PRO A 107 18.03 -1.49 -4.75
C PRO A 107 17.29 -0.37 -5.49
N LYS A 108 16.85 0.63 -4.75
CA LYS A 108 16.21 1.84 -5.24
C LYS A 108 16.81 3.05 -4.55
N LYS A 109 16.69 4.24 -5.15
CA LYS A 109 17.01 5.50 -4.46
C LYS A 109 15.98 5.82 -3.37
N GLU A 110 14.72 5.48 -3.62
CA GLU A 110 13.57 5.68 -2.74
C GLU A 110 12.63 4.49 -2.82
N ILE A 111 12.02 4.09 -1.69
CA ILE A 111 11.00 3.02 -1.68
C ILE A 111 9.71 3.43 -2.37
N ILE A 112 9.46 4.73 -2.44
CA ILE A 112 8.43 5.36 -3.28
C ILE A 112 9.01 6.62 -3.90
N SER A 113 9.02 6.70 -5.23
CA SER A 113 9.78 7.71 -5.96
C SER A 113 9.03 9.04 -6.01
N LEU A 114 9.43 9.98 -5.16
CA LEU A 114 8.96 11.37 -5.16
C LEU A 114 9.98 12.31 -5.84
N GLY A 115 11.28 11.99 -5.76
CA GLY A 115 12.35 12.84 -6.29
C GLY A 115 12.70 14.04 -5.41
N ARG A 116 12.42 13.96 -4.11
CA ARG A 116 12.67 15.02 -3.11
C ARG A 116 13.45 14.44 -1.92
N ASP A 117 14.75 14.72 -1.88
CA ASP A 117 15.65 14.20 -0.82
C ASP A 117 15.42 14.89 0.53
N ASP A 118 14.79 16.08 0.52
CA ASP A 118 14.45 16.87 1.72
C ASP A 118 13.16 16.40 2.41
N ILE A 119 12.49 15.38 1.86
CA ILE A 119 11.24 14.82 2.40
C ILE A 119 11.53 13.51 3.14
N ASN A 120 11.44 13.56 4.46
CA ASN A 120 11.59 12.41 5.34
C ASN A 120 10.31 12.18 6.16
N PRO A 121 9.50 11.15 5.86
CA PRO A 121 8.24 10.87 6.58
C PRO A 121 8.43 10.54 8.06
N ARG A 122 9.63 10.13 8.48
CA ARG A 122 9.94 9.88 9.90
C ARG A 122 10.04 11.17 10.72
N GLU A 123 10.32 12.31 10.08
CA GLU A 123 10.43 13.61 10.71
C GLU A 123 9.14 14.42 10.59
N LEU A 124 8.46 14.28 9.46
CA LEU A 124 7.23 15.01 9.16
C LEU A 124 6.34 14.16 8.28
N THR A 125 5.13 13.90 8.74
CA THR A 125 4.04 13.29 7.97
C THR A 125 2.70 13.81 8.49
N GLY A 126 1.64 13.74 7.68
CA GLY A 126 0.29 14.13 8.09
C GLY A 126 -0.31 13.16 9.11
N GLU A 127 -1.21 13.64 9.94
CA GLU A 127 -1.98 12.80 10.86
C GLU A 127 -2.80 11.75 10.09
N TYR A 128 -3.03 10.60 10.73
CA TYR A 128 -3.84 9.55 10.12
C TYR A 128 -5.33 9.77 10.40
N VAL A 129 -6.13 9.43 9.40
CA VAL A 129 -7.58 9.30 9.48
C VAL A 129 -7.90 7.84 9.19
N THR A 130 -8.65 7.20 10.07
CA THR A 130 -9.09 5.82 9.85
C THR A 130 -10.13 5.73 8.72
N PRO A 131 -10.31 4.57 8.07
CA PRO A 131 -11.38 4.36 7.11
C PRO A 131 -12.77 4.75 7.62
N LYS A 132 -13.08 4.44 8.87
CA LYS A 132 -14.37 4.75 9.50
C LYS A 132 -14.57 6.25 9.74
N GLU A 133 -13.51 6.97 10.10
CA GLU A 133 -13.56 8.42 10.24
C GLU A 133 -13.81 9.10 8.89
N LEU A 134 -13.08 8.69 7.83
CA LEU A 134 -13.34 9.24 6.50
C LEU A 134 -14.77 8.91 6.01
N PHE A 135 -15.26 7.70 6.27
CA PHE A 135 -16.64 7.33 5.96
C PHE A 135 -17.64 8.23 6.71
N ALA A 136 -17.41 8.49 7.99
CA ALA A 136 -18.26 9.39 8.79
C ALA A 136 -18.22 10.83 8.28
N MET A 137 -17.07 11.33 7.81
CA MET A 137 -16.96 12.67 7.19
C MET A 137 -17.86 12.78 5.96
N TYR A 138 -17.90 11.74 5.10
CA TYR A 138 -18.82 11.69 3.95
C TYR A 138 -20.29 11.64 4.38
N GLU A 139 -20.66 10.78 5.33
CA GLU A 139 -22.04 10.67 5.82
C GLU A 139 -22.54 11.97 6.44
N ASN A 140 -21.67 12.70 7.14
CA ASN A 140 -21.98 13.97 7.78
C ASN A 140 -21.90 15.18 6.84
N ASN A 141 -21.48 14.99 5.59
CA ASN A 141 -21.21 16.07 4.62
C ASN A 141 -20.26 17.14 5.20
N GLU A 142 -19.16 16.71 5.83
CA GLU A 142 -18.16 17.63 6.38
C GLU A 142 -17.44 18.39 5.26
N ASP A 143 -17.05 19.65 5.51
CA ASP A 143 -16.29 20.48 4.55
C ASP A 143 -14.81 20.05 4.56
N VAL A 144 -14.54 18.88 3.97
CA VAL A 144 -13.21 18.28 3.85
C VAL A 144 -12.86 18.12 2.37
N ILE A 145 -11.62 18.46 2.01
CA ILE A 145 -11.07 18.19 0.68
C ILE A 145 -10.46 16.80 0.69
N VAL A 146 -11.02 15.88 -0.10
CA VAL A 146 -10.44 14.56 -0.29
C VAL A 146 -9.53 14.59 -1.53
N LEU A 147 -8.23 14.32 -1.36
CA LEU A 147 -7.21 14.45 -2.39
C LEU A 147 -6.64 13.10 -2.80
N ASP A 148 -6.77 12.74 -4.08
CA ASP A 148 -6.18 11.53 -4.63
C ASP A 148 -4.71 11.75 -5.05
N THR A 149 -3.80 10.98 -4.47
CA THR A 149 -2.36 11.05 -4.77
C THR A 149 -1.91 9.92 -5.70
N ARG A 150 -2.84 9.19 -6.32
CA ARG A 150 -2.57 8.09 -7.24
C ARG A 150 -2.22 8.62 -8.63
N ASN A 151 -1.64 7.73 -9.43
CA ASN A 151 -1.38 8.03 -10.83
C ASN A 151 -2.68 7.93 -11.65
N GLU A 152 -2.74 8.63 -12.77
CA GLU A 152 -3.91 8.70 -13.66
C GLU A 152 -4.45 7.31 -14.06
N TYR A 153 -3.59 6.33 -14.31
CA TYR A 153 -4.04 4.98 -14.67
C TYR A 153 -4.78 4.27 -13.52
N GLU A 154 -4.56 4.67 -12.26
CA GLU A 154 -5.29 4.17 -11.08
C GLU A 154 -6.60 4.95 -10.89
N THR A 155 -6.59 6.27 -11.08
CA THR A 155 -7.78 7.12 -10.89
C THR A 155 -8.86 6.84 -11.94
N ARG A 156 -8.46 6.40 -13.14
CA ARG A 156 -9.41 5.92 -14.20
C ARG A 156 -10.25 4.71 -13.79
N VAL A 157 -9.83 3.94 -12.80
CA VAL A 157 -10.60 2.80 -12.26
C VAL A 157 -11.73 3.28 -11.36
N GLY A 158 -11.52 4.39 -10.66
CA GLY A 158 -12.50 5.01 -9.77
C GLY A 158 -11.84 5.94 -8.76
N LEU A 159 -12.60 6.89 -8.26
CA LEU A 159 -12.25 7.91 -7.29
C LEU A 159 -13.26 7.86 -6.13
N PHE A 160 -12.87 8.37 -4.97
CA PHE A 160 -13.87 8.76 -3.96
C PHE A 160 -14.76 9.88 -4.50
N GLU A 161 -16.00 9.92 -4.08
CA GLU A 161 -16.93 10.96 -4.48
C GLU A 161 -16.37 12.34 -4.16
N ASN A 162 -16.43 13.25 -5.15
CA ASN A 162 -15.90 14.62 -5.05
C ASN A 162 -14.39 14.71 -4.72
N ALA A 163 -13.62 13.63 -4.87
CA ALA A 163 -12.17 13.70 -4.67
C ALA A 163 -11.50 14.56 -5.75
N VAL A 164 -10.51 15.33 -5.33
CA VAL A 164 -9.65 16.10 -6.23
C VAL A 164 -8.63 15.14 -6.85
N ASP A 165 -8.68 14.98 -8.19
CA ASP A 165 -7.71 14.24 -8.99
C ASP A 165 -6.63 15.19 -9.52
N LEU A 166 -5.39 14.93 -9.13
CA LEU A 166 -4.24 15.73 -9.59
C LEU A 166 -3.73 15.33 -10.98
N GLN A 167 -4.31 14.30 -11.61
CA GLN A 167 -3.95 13.80 -12.94
C GLN A 167 -2.45 13.50 -13.09
N LEU A 168 -1.86 12.82 -12.10
CA LEU A 168 -0.44 12.53 -12.05
C LEU A 168 -0.05 11.43 -13.06
N ASP A 169 0.83 11.73 -14.00
CA ASP A 169 1.48 10.68 -14.79
C ASP A 169 2.33 9.78 -13.91
N THR A 170 3.09 10.38 -13.00
CA THR A 170 3.90 9.69 -11.99
C THR A 170 3.82 10.43 -10.66
N PHE A 171 4.07 9.74 -9.57
CA PHE A 171 4.09 10.36 -8.24
C PHE A 171 5.19 11.43 -8.08
N ARG A 172 6.17 11.49 -8.98
CA ARG A 172 7.18 12.56 -9.01
C ARG A 172 6.61 13.92 -9.39
N ASP A 173 5.46 13.93 -10.06
CA ASP A 173 4.81 15.16 -10.51
C ASP A 173 4.02 15.82 -9.38
N PHE A 174 3.79 15.09 -8.27
CA PHE A 174 3.00 15.54 -7.12
C PHE A 174 3.45 16.92 -6.56
N PRO A 175 4.75 17.20 -6.34
CA PRO A 175 5.17 18.50 -5.80
C PRO A 175 4.77 19.69 -6.71
N ASN A 176 4.83 19.51 -8.03
CA ASN A 176 4.43 20.55 -8.97
C ASN A 176 2.90 20.66 -9.10
N ALA A 177 2.19 19.52 -9.00
CA ALA A 177 0.74 19.49 -9.11
C ALA A 177 0.05 20.25 -7.97
N ILE A 178 0.55 20.14 -6.74
CA ILE A 178 -0.03 20.85 -5.59
C ILE A 178 0.15 22.37 -5.67
N GLU A 179 1.13 22.88 -6.42
CA GLU A 179 1.32 24.32 -6.65
C GLU A 179 0.18 24.92 -7.49
N GLN A 180 -0.58 24.08 -8.19
CA GLN A 180 -1.73 24.50 -9.00
C GLN A 180 -3.06 24.45 -8.24
N LEU A 181 -3.05 23.96 -7.00
CA LEU A 181 -4.24 23.93 -6.16
C LEU A 181 -4.66 25.36 -5.78
N PRO A 182 -5.98 25.60 -5.60
CA PRO A 182 -6.49 26.88 -5.13
C PRO A 182 -5.82 27.30 -3.80
N GLU A 183 -5.45 28.55 -3.68
CA GLU A 183 -4.76 29.07 -2.48
C GLU A 183 -5.61 28.89 -1.21
N GLU A 184 -6.94 28.98 -1.33
CA GLU A 184 -7.87 28.75 -0.22
C GLU A 184 -7.85 27.34 0.33
N TYR A 185 -7.25 26.35 -0.39
CA TYR A 185 -7.09 24.98 0.13
C TYR A 185 -6.05 24.91 1.24
N LYS A 186 -5.15 25.88 1.34
CA LYS A 186 -4.13 25.89 2.40
C LYS A 186 -4.71 25.99 3.81
N ASP A 187 -5.85 26.64 3.95
CA ASP A 187 -6.52 26.83 5.23
C ASP A 187 -7.63 25.80 5.50
N LYS A 188 -7.85 24.85 4.58
CA LYS A 188 -8.87 23.80 4.69
C LYS A 188 -8.29 22.48 5.18
N GLN A 189 -9.16 21.67 5.79
CA GLN A 189 -8.84 20.29 6.10
C GLN A 189 -8.73 19.46 4.80
N ILE A 190 -7.60 18.79 4.62
CA ILE A 190 -7.34 17.90 3.48
C ILE A 190 -7.10 16.49 4.01
N VAL A 191 -7.86 15.53 3.50
CA VAL A 191 -7.61 14.10 3.71
C VAL A 191 -7.12 13.50 2.40
N MET A 192 -5.87 13.11 2.34
CA MET A 192 -5.30 12.48 1.15
C MET A 192 -5.30 10.98 1.24
N TYR A 193 -5.38 10.33 0.08
CA TYR A 193 -5.30 8.88 -0.01
C TYR A 193 -4.49 8.42 -1.23
N CYS A 194 -3.98 7.20 -1.15
CA CYS A 194 -3.48 6.45 -2.29
C CYS A 194 -3.95 5.00 -2.20
N THR A 195 -3.40 4.10 -2.97
CA THR A 195 -3.81 2.69 -2.97
C THR A 195 -3.53 2.00 -1.63
N GLY A 196 -2.33 2.12 -1.09
CA GLY A 196 -1.90 1.39 0.10
C GLY A 196 -1.31 2.23 1.23
N GLY A 197 -1.32 3.57 1.13
CA GLY A 197 -0.82 4.51 2.16
C GLY A 197 0.56 5.08 1.87
N ILE A 198 1.49 4.35 1.26
CA ILE A 198 2.91 4.71 1.16
C ILE A 198 3.19 6.08 0.50
N ARG A 199 2.42 6.47 -0.54
CA ARG A 199 2.59 7.78 -1.20
C ARG A 199 2.21 8.92 -0.28
N CYS A 200 1.14 8.72 0.51
CA CYS A 200 0.62 9.74 1.41
C CYS A 200 1.62 10.14 2.50
N GLU A 201 2.47 9.22 2.93
CA GLU A 201 3.54 9.51 3.90
C GLU A 201 4.45 10.66 3.43
N LYS A 202 4.85 10.63 2.16
CA LYS A 202 5.66 11.69 1.56
C LYS A 202 4.83 12.87 1.07
N ALA A 203 3.65 12.61 0.50
CA ALA A 203 2.78 13.63 -0.04
C ALA A 203 2.31 14.61 1.04
N SER A 204 1.91 14.11 2.22
CA SER A 204 1.51 14.96 3.33
C SER A 204 2.65 15.84 3.82
N ALA A 205 3.86 15.31 3.91
CA ALA A 205 5.05 16.10 4.27
C ALA A 205 5.33 17.22 3.26
N VAL A 206 5.17 16.95 1.96
CA VAL A 206 5.32 18.00 0.92
C VAL A 206 4.27 19.09 1.10
N MET A 207 3.01 18.74 1.30
CA MET A 207 1.94 19.73 1.49
C MET A 207 2.13 20.56 2.75
N LEU A 208 2.48 19.93 3.88
CA LEU A 208 2.77 20.64 5.13
C LEU A 208 3.92 21.64 4.93
N LYS A 209 5.01 21.24 4.25
CA LYS A 209 6.12 22.17 3.90
C LYS A 209 5.70 23.26 2.92
N ALA A 210 4.70 23.02 2.08
CA ALA A 210 4.16 24.01 1.16
C ALA A 210 3.15 25.00 1.80
N GLY A 211 2.90 24.84 3.12
CA GLY A 211 2.06 25.74 3.92
C GLY A 211 0.59 25.37 4.02
N PHE A 212 0.22 24.14 3.66
CA PHE A 212 -1.11 23.61 3.97
C PHE A 212 -1.21 23.31 5.47
N SER A 213 -2.23 23.82 6.15
CA SER A 213 -2.28 23.86 7.61
C SER A 213 -2.84 22.59 8.27
N ASP A 214 -3.79 21.91 7.63
CA ASP A 214 -4.47 20.70 8.14
C ASP A 214 -4.46 19.60 7.09
N VAL A 215 -3.37 18.82 7.07
CA VAL A 215 -3.17 17.73 6.11
C VAL A 215 -3.17 16.40 6.83
N LYS A 216 -4.14 15.57 6.49
CA LYS A 216 -4.30 14.21 7.01
C LYS A 216 -4.18 13.18 5.89
N GLN A 217 -3.96 11.93 6.28
CA GLN A 217 -3.81 10.82 5.34
C GLN A 217 -4.67 9.63 5.76
N LEU A 218 -5.33 9.00 4.78
CA LEU A 218 -6.15 7.81 5.00
C LEU A 218 -5.26 6.63 5.36
N GLU A 219 -5.42 6.12 6.57
CA GLU A 219 -4.71 4.95 7.07
C GLU A 219 -4.97 3.76 6.14
N GLY A 220 -3.87 3.12 5.68
CA GLY A 220 -3.93 1.97 4.80
C GLY A 220 -4.46 2.23 3.38
N GLY A 221 -4.84 3.48 3.07
CA GLY A 221 -5.32 3.89 1.75
C GLY A 221 -6.65 3.24 1.34
N VAL A 222 -6.94 3.29 0.03
CA VAL A 222 -8.23 2.80 -0.49
C VAL A 222 -8.46 1.31 -0.23
N LEU A 223 -7.38 0.52 -0.12
CA LEU A 223 -7.51 -0.92 0.14
C LEU A 223 -8.09 -1.23 1.52
N ASP A 224 -7.66 -0.51 2.55
CA ASP A 224 -8.21 -0.71 3.89
C ASP A 224 -9.59 -0.05 4.04
N TYR A 225 -9.83 1.06 3.31
CA TYR A 225 -11.16 1.65 3.26
C TYR A 225 -12.22 0.64 2.78
N PHE A 226 -12.01 -0.01 1.66
CA PHE A 226 -12.94 -1.03 1.15
C PHE A 226 -13.06 -2.28 2.02
N LYS A 227 -12.10 -2.52 2.89
CA LYS A 227 -12.13 -3.67 3.79
C LYS A 227 -12.94 -3.38 5.06
N GLU A 228 -12.99 -2.12 5.48
CA GLU A 228 -13.54 -1.73 6.77
C GLU A 228 -14.91 -1.03 6.69
N THR A 229 -15.28 -0.54 5.50
CA THR A 229 -16.55 0.13 5.21
C THR A 229 -17.35 -0.61 4.16
#